data_bb7fe53c42b098adf2ec31b28b062584
#
_entry.id   bb7fe53c42b098adf2ec31b28b062584
#
_cell.length_a   1.000
_cell.length_b   1.000
_cell.length_c   1.000
_cell.angle_alpha   90.00
_cell.angle_beta   90.00
_cell.angle_gamma   90.00
#
_symmetry.space_group_name_H-M   'P 1'
#
loop_
_entity.id
_entity.type
_entity.pdbx_description
1 polymer ?
#
loop_
_entity_poly.entity_id
_entity_poly.type
_entity_poly.pdbx_seq_one_letter_code
_entity_poly.pdbx_strand_id
1 'polypeptide(L)'
;MKRILLSFLLVVGIVVILIVSGPEVEEDEGVIETRSIFISYIELSKYLKGKSVDESKQNIDLMIENVKELGFNEVIVQVRSFADAIYSSDIYPWSSVVSDEEGVSPGYDILDYLVKKAHDEGVFVIAWINPYRIRTTDKVDSISKLSPAYKYLGSDVIYINNGIYFNPSKSETTHLIVSGVEELVLNYKVDGVLFDDYFYPDNEVDMSDYNNYLKSNEYVSKEQYNLDVISDMVKQVYSVCSEHNVKFGISPDGNIDNNYNKVFADVKKWCSEEGYVDFIMPQIYYGFYNETRAFKATIDEWESIITNDEIELSIALAFYKIGEIDEYAKSGRLEWTNNDDIIMREIIASRNLKNYRGFALFRYDYIFNNELYNQMTMLEIENMKKVLN
;
A
#
# COMPACT_ATOMS: atom_id res chain seq x y z
N MET A 1 33.36 69.44 -66.83
CA MET A 1 33.85 68.86 -65.58
C MET A 1 32.64 68.63 -64.65
N LYS A 2 32.10 67.45 -64.65
CA LYS A 2 31.01 67.05 -63.77
C LYS A 2 31.50 65.81 -63.05
N ARG A 3 31.61 65.90 -61.70
CA ARG A 3 31.90 64.81 -60.81
C ARG A 3 30.66 63.99 -60.64
N ILE A 4 30.71 62.72 -60.96
CA ILE A 4 29.67 61.72 -60.64
C ILE A 4 30.05 61.09 -59.35
N LEU A 5 29.20 61.32 -58.31
CA LEU A 5 29.26 60.61 -57.03
C LEU A 5 28.56 59.29 -57.18
N LEU A 6 29.29 58.21 -57.00
CA LEU A 6 28.75 56.84 -56.93
C LEU A 6 28.34 56.57 -55.47
N SER A 7 27.05 56.51 -55.23
CA SER A 7 26.54 56.06 -53.91
C SER A 7 26.44 54.53 -53.91
N PHE A 8 27.25 53.91 -53.04
CA PHE A 8 27.12 52.47 -52.71
C PHE A 8 25.95 52.28 -51.78
N LEU A 9 24.87 51.69 -52.22
CA LEU A 9 23.81 51.19 -51.36
C LEU A 9 24.19 49.82 -50.83
N LEU A 10 24.49 49.78 -49.54
CA LEU A 10 24.69 48.51 -48.85
C LEU A 10 23.29 47.94 -48.47
N VAL A 11 22.84 46.94 -49.22
CA VAL A 11 21.63 46.19 -48.86
C VAL A 11 22.02 45.16 -47.82
N VAL A 12 21.72 45.46 -46.53
CA VAL A 12 21.80 44.50 -45.46
C VAL A 12 20.53 43.63 -45.54
N GLY A 13 20.68 42.46 -46.11
CA GLY A 13 19.63 41.45 -46.08
C GLY A 13 19.48 40.86 -44.65
N ILE A 14 18.43 41.24 -43.98
CA ILE A 14 18.01 40.59 -42.74
C ILE A 14 17.34 39.27 -43.14
N VAL A 15 18.04 38.15 -42.98
CA VAL A 15 17.43 36.82 -43.06
C VAL A 15 16.69 36.60 -41.77
N VAL A 16 15.38 36.80 -41.75
CA VAL A 16 14.51 36.37 -40.69
C VAL A 16 14.34 34.86 -40.82
N ILE A 17 15.06 34.09 -40.02
CA ILE A 17 14.81 32.65 -39.84
C ILE A 17 13.52 32.57 -39.01
N LEU A 18 12.40 32.33 -39.64
CA LEU A 18 11.17 31.85 -39.00
C LEU A 18 11.48 30.41 -38.57
N ILE A 19 11.85 30.25 -37.27
CA ILE A 19 11.75 28.97 -36.60
C ILE A 19 10.26 28.70 -36.49
N VAL A 20 9.72 27.93 -37.41
CA VAL A 20 8.42 27.30 -37.21
C VAL A 20 8.65 26.25 -36.12
N SER A 21 8.35 26.60 -34.87
CA SER A 21 8.13 25.61 -33.83
C SER A 21 6.95 24.78 -34.35
N GLY A 22 7.24 23.58 -34.83
CA GLY A 22 6.22 22.54 -34.95
C GLY A 22 5.53 22.39 -33.59
N PRO A 23 4.31 21.86 -33.54
CA PRO A 23 3.74 21.54 -32.25
C PRO A 23 4.79 20.72 -31.49
N GLU A 24 5.18 21.18 -30.30
CA GLU A 24 5.86 20.31 -29.36
C GLU A 24 4.96 19.08 -29.26
N VAL A 25 5.43 17.97 -29.80
CA VAL A 25 4.89 16.68 -29.43
C VAL A 25 5.26 16.60 -27.95
N GLU A 26 4.30 16.86 -27.06
CA GLU A 26 4.39 16.38 -25.68
C GLU A 26 4.74 14.90 -25.88
N GLU A 27 6.00 14.54 -25.62
CA GLU A 27 6.33 13.15 -25.38
C GLU A 27 5.38 12.76 -24.26
N ASP A 28 4.42 11.92 -24.58
CA ASP A 28 3.62 11.21 -23.60
C ASP A 28 4.65 10.53 -22.69
N GLU A 29 4.95 11.15 -21.55
CA GLU A 29 5.76 10.52 -20.51
C GLU A 29 4.95 9.31 -20.11
N GLY A 30 5.20 8.19 -20.80
CA GLY A 30 4.46 6.95 -20.66
C GLY A 30 4.36 6.63 -19.20
N VAL A 31 3.14 6.40 -18.72
CA VAL A 31 2.82 6.12 -17.31
C VAL A 31 3.83 5.10 -16.79
N ILE A 32 4.71 5.55 -15.88
CA ILE A 32 5.76 4.67 -15.32
C ILE A 32 5.08 3.58 -14.49
N GLU A 33 5.29 2.32 -14.86
CA GLU A 33 4.80 1.17 -14.10
C GLU A 33 5.33 1.19 -12.67
N THR A 34 4.46 1.19 -11.67
CA THR A 34 4.87 1.01 -10.29
C THR A 34 5.23 -0.45 -10.03
N ARG A 35 6.41 -0.66 -9.48
CA ARG A 35 6.96 -1.98 -9.15
C ARG A 35 7.31 -1.97 -7.68
N SER A 36 6.44 -2.54 -6.88
CA SER A 36 6.46 -2.36 -5.42
C SER A 36 6.85 -3.64 -4.70
N ILE A 37 7.50 -3.49 -3.55
CA ILE A 37 7.80 -4.60 -2.64
C ILE A 37 7.28 -4.26 -1.24
N PHE A 38 6.53 -5.19 -0.64
CA PHE A 38 6.09 -5.08 0.74
C PHE A 38 7.22 -5.38 1.73
N ILE A 39 7.43 -4.47 2.68
CA ILE A 39 8.28 -4.61 3.86
C ILE A 39 7.39 -4.59 5.09
N SER A 40 7.12 -5.76 5.66
CA SER A 40 6.20 -5.92 6.78
C SER A 40 6.90 -5.71 8.13
N TYR A 41 6.11 -5.70 9.21
CA TYR A 41 6.64 -5.66 10.57
C TYR A 41 7.58 -6.85 10.88
N ILE A 42 7.50 -7.95 10.13
CA ILE A 42 8.36 -9.11 10.30
C ILE A 42 9.78 -8.79 9.86
N GLU A 43 9.95 -8.21 8.67
CA GLU A 43 11.24 -7.73 8.17
C GLU A 43 11.79 -6.61 9.06
N LEU A 44 10.96 -5.62 9.40
CA LEU A 44 11.35 -4.52 10.27
C LEU A 44 11.86 -5.04 11.62
N SER A 45 11.17 -6.01 12.22
CA SER A 45 11.64 -6.63 13.46
C SER A 45 12.96 -7.38 13.29
N LYS A 46 13.08 -8.16 12.23
CA LYS A 46 14.29 -8.97 11.95
C LYS A 46 15.54 -8.11 11.76
N TYR A 47 15.41 -7.03 11.01
CA TYR A 47 16.55 -6.24 10.56
C TYR A 47 16.84 -5.01 11.43
N LEU A 48 15.87 -4.52 12.21
CA LEU A 48 16.03 -3.28 12.99
C LEU A 48 16.03 -3.49 14.49
N LYS A 49 15.22 -4.42 15.03
CA LYS A 49 15.09 -4.61 16.47
C LYS A 49 16.40 -5.12 17.11
N GLY A 50 16.81 -4.50 18.22
CA GLY A 50 18.00 -4.90 18.95
C GLY A 50 19.32 -4.59 18.23
N LYS A 51 19.27 -3.79 17.16
CA LYS A 51 20.46 -3.32 16.42
C LYS A 51 20.91 -1.97 16.96
N SER A 52 22.20 -1.68 16.83
CA SER A 52 22.69 -0.31 17.00
C SER A 52 22.09 0.60 15.91
N VAL A 53 22.09 1.92 16.15
CA VAL A 53 21.61 2.91 15.17
C VAL A 53 22.31 2.75 13.82
N ASP A 54 23.63 2.55 13.83
CA ASP A 54 24.42 2.41 12.61
C ASP A 54 24.09 1.11 11.86
N GLU A 55 23.98 -0.03 12.56
CA GLU A 55 23.58 -1.30 11.95
C GLU A 55 22.16 -1.25 11.39
N SER A 56 21.24 -0.62 12.12
CA SER A 56 19.85 -0.44 11.69
C SER A 56 19.77 0.38 10.40
N LYS A 57 20.53 1.48 10.32
CA LYS A 57 20.62 2.32 9.11
C LYS A 57 21.25 1.56 7.94
N GLN A 58 22.35 0.84 8.17
CA GLN A 58 22.95 -0.01 7.13
C GLN A 58 21.99 -1.06 6.59
N ASN A 59 21.15 -1.65 7.44
CA ASN A 59 20.15 -2.60 7.00
C ASN A 59 19.05 -1.94 6.15
N ILE A 60 18.63 -0.72 6.49
CA ILE A 60 17.69 0.05 5.66
C ILE A 60 18.33 0.39 4.30
N ASP A 61 19.59 0.86 4.31
CA ASP A 61 20.32 1.16 3.08
C ASP A 61 20.37 -0.05 2.15
N LEU A 62 20.73 -1.22 2.69
CA LEU A 62 20.76 -2.48 1.94
C LEU A 62 19.39 -2.89 1.42
N MET A 63 18.31 -2.68 2.20
CA MET A 63 16.96 -2.99 1.73
C MET A 63 16.59 -2.14 0.50
N ILE A 64 16.86 -0.85 0.52
CA ILE A 64 16.54 0.05 -0.58
C ILE A 64 17.42 -0.25 -1.80
N GLU A 65 18.70 -0.50 -1.60
CA GLU A 65 19.63 -0.88 -2.67
C GLU A 65 19.20 -2.19 -3.36
N ASN A 66 18.85 -3.22 -2.62
CA ASN A 66 18.35 -4.48 -3.15
C ASN A 66 17.07 -4.28 -4.01
N VAL A 67 16.14 -3.46 -3.53
CA VAL A 67 14.89 -3.14 -4.24
C VAL A 67 15.20 -2.49 -5.58
N LYS A 68 16.06 -1.46 -5.57
CA LYS A 68 16.46 -0.73 -6.77
C LYS A 68 17.24 -1.61 -7.76
N GLU A 69 18.20 -2.40 -7.28
CA GLU A 69 19.02 -3.27 -8.12
C GLU A 69 18.20 -4.33 -8.86
N LEU A 70 17.09 -4.78 -8.26
CA LEU A 70 16.17 -5.70 -8.92
C LEU A 70 15.24 -5.01 -9.94
N GLY A 71 15.27 -3.68 -10.04
CA GLY A 71 14.44 -2.90 -10.99
C GLY A 71 13.09 -2.48 -10.43
N PHE A 72 12.92 -2.47 -9.11
CA PHE A 72 11.76 -1.93 -8.43
C PHE A 72 11.94 -0.43 -8.12
N ASN A 73 10.83 0.30 -8.05
CA ASN A 73 10.83 1.75 -7.86
C ASN A 73 9.93 2.21 -6.71
N GLU A 74 9.38 1.28 -5.93
CA GLU A 74 8.51 1.59 -4.80
C GLU A 74 8.65 0.56 -3.68
N VAL A 75 8.60 1.01 -2.42
CA VAL A 75 8.49 0.15 -1.25
C VAL A 75 7.21 0.46 -0.48
N ILE A 76 6.51 -0.58 -0.04
CA ILE A 76 5.32 -0.49 0.80
C ILE A 76 5.72 -0.92 2.21
N VAL A 77 5.93 0.04 3.09
CA VAL A 77 6.51 -0.18 4.43
C VAL A 77 5.42 -0.16 5.49
N GLN A 78 5.32 -1.20 6.30
CA GLN A 78 4.33 -1.29 7.37
C GLN A 78 4.71 -0.40 8.57
N VAL A 79 4.34 0.87 8.49
CA VAL A 79 4.70 1.89 9.49
C VAL A 79 3.86 1.82 10.77
N ARG A 80 2.65 1.26 10.68
CA ARG A 80 1.75 0.99 11.81
C ARG A 80 1.09 -0.38 11.67
N SER A 81 1.67 -1.37 12.34
CA SER A 81 1.16 -2.74 12.37
C SER A 81 0.11 -2.95 13.44
N PHE A 82 0.20 -2.12 14.48
CA PHE A 82 -0.63 -2.15 15.69
C PHE A 82 -0.98 -0.71 16.10
N ALA A 83 -1.48 -0.53 17.34
CA ALA A 83 -1.68 0.81 17.91
C ALA A 83 -0.36 1.44 18.40
N ASP A 84 0.67 1.36 17.57
CA ASP A 84 2.03 1.89 17.78
C ASP A 84 2.62 2.34 16.43
N ALA A 85 3.80 2.95 16.40
CA ALA A 85 4.42 3.45 15.18
C ALA A 85 5.93 3.16 15.14
N ILE A 86 6.50 3.02 13.93
CA ILE A 86 7.96 2.93 13.73
C ILE A 86 8.60 4.31 13.52
N TYR A 87 7.87 5.37 13.78
CA TYR A 87 8.26 6.76 13.59
C TYR A 87 7.92 7.58 14.84
N SER A 88 8.48 8.78 14.96
CA SER A 88 8.17 9.70 16.05
C SER A 88 6.75 10.23 15.90
N SER A 89 5.88 9.93 16.86
CA SER A 89 4.47 10.29 16.85
C SER A 89 4.07 10.87 18.21
N ASP A 90 3.21 11.90 18.20
CA ASP A 90 2.57 12.45 19.39
C ASP A 90 1.33 11.63 19.78
N ILE A 91 0.83 10.77 18.90
CA ILE A 91 -0.38 9.96 19.08
C ILE A 91 -0.04 8.51 19.49
N TYR A 92 0.98 7.92 18.87
CA TYR A 92 1.33 6.51 19.02
C TYR A 92 2.70 6.32 19.68
N PRO A 93 2.84 5.36 20.59
CA PRO A 93 4.15 5.02 21.14
C PRO A 93 5.05 4.39 20.06
N TRP A 94 6.35 4.45 20.27
CA TRP A 94 7.32 3.68 19.48
C TRP A 94 6.97 2.20 19.53
N SER A 95 6.97 1.56 18.36
CA SER A 95 6.62 0.14 18.24
C SER A 95 7.71 -0.77 18.81
N SER A 96 7.28 -1.80 19.56
CA SER A 96 8.17 -2.89 19.96
C SER A 96 8.64 -3.77 18.80
N VAL A 97 8.14 -3.53 17.61
CA VAL A 97 8.65 -4.14 16.36
C VAL A 97 10.08 -3.69 16.06
N VAL A 98 10.42 -2.44 16.38
CA VAL A 98 11.74 -1.83 16.05
C VAL A 98 12.55 -1.44 17.28
N SER A 99 11.99 -1.60 18.48
CA SER A 99 12.67 -1.34 19.75
C SER A 99 12.47 -2.51 20.72
N ASP A 100 13.20 -2.52 21.83
CA ASP A 100 13.09 -3.61 22.82
C ASP A 100 11.72 -3.61 23.53
N GLU A 101 11.18 -2.43 23.79
CA GLU A 101 9.90 -2.23 24.47
C GLU A 101 9.07 -1.16 23.76
N GLU A 102 7.74 -1.32 23.78
CA GLU A 102 6.81 -0.33 23.26
C GLU A 102 6.96 1.00 24.02
N GLY A 103 7.08 2.10 23.29
CA GLY A 103 7.29 3.44 23.81
C GLY A 103 8.76 3.83 24.00
N VAL A 104 9.70 2.91 23.81
CA VAL A 104 11.13 3.20 23.86
C VAL A 104 11.64 3.56 22.45
N SER A 105 12.26 4.74 22.31
CA SER A 105 12.83 5.18 21.05
C SER A 105 13.99 4.27 20.60
N PRO A 106 14.09 3.91 19.32
CA PRO A 106 15.24 3.21 18.77
C PRO A 106 16.48 4.10 18.62
N GLY A 107 16.45 5.36 19.07
CA GLY A 107 17.54 6.31 19.03
C GLY A 107 17.62 7.19 17.79
N TYR A 108 16.75 6.98 16.82
CA TYR A 108 16.58 7.82 15.62
C TYR A 108 15.18 7.63 15.05
N ASP A 109 14.77 8.49 14.12
CA ASP A 109 13.51 8.32 13.41
C ASP A 109 13.71 7.41 12.18
N ILE A 110 13.13 6.21 12.27
CA ILE A 110 13.29 5.17 11.26
C ILE A 110 12.63 5.56 9.95
N LEU A 111 11.41 6.10 10.01
CA LEU A 111 10.67 6.45 8.81
C LEU A 111 11.29 7.64 8.08
N ASP A 112 11.71 8.67 8.81
CA ASP A 112 12.41 9.82 8.22
C ASP A 112 13.67 9.38 7.49
N TYR A 113 14.47 8.50 8.12
CA TYR A 113 15.68 7.97 7.51
C TYR A 113 15.40 7.13 6.27
N LEU A 114 14.40 6.22 6.35
CA LEU A 114 14.02 5.32 5.27
C LEU A 114 13.49 6.11 4.06
N VAL A 115 12.58 7.06 4.27
CA VAL A 115 12.03 7.90 3.20
C VAL A 115 13.13 8.69 2.50
N LYS A 116 14.05 9.29 3.27
CA LYS A 116 15.17 10.03 2.70
C LYS A 116 16.08 9.14 1.86
N LYS A 117 16.49 7.97 2.40
CA LYS A 117 17.35 7.03 1.65
C LYS A 117 16.64 6.52 0.39
N ALA A 118 15.35 6.20 0.46
CA ALA A 118 14.57 5.74 -0.69
C ALA A 118 14.51 6.82 -1.78
N HIS A 119 14.17 8.06 -1.41
CA HIS A 119 14.11 9.18 -2.37
C HIS A 119 15.47 9.52 -2.99
N ASP A 120 16.57 9.47 -2.21
CA ASP A 120 17.92 9.66 -2.72
C ASP A 120 18.29 8.62 -3.80
N GLU A 121 17.65 7.43 -3.75
CA GLU A 121 17.81 6.35 -4.73
C GLU A 121 16.72 6.35 -5.82
N GLY A 122 15.77 7.27 -5.79
CA GLY A 122 14.66 7.35 -6.74
C GLY A 122 13.59 6.25 -6.51
N VAL A 123 13.42 5.81 -5.26
CA VAL A 123 12.42 4.82 -4.83
C VAL A 123 11.32 5.52 -4.04
N PHE A 124 10.05 5.32 -4.42
CA PHE A 124 8.89 5.85 -3.72
C PHE A 124 8.58 5.06 -2.45
N VAL A 125 7.94 5.70 -1.48
CA VAL A 125 7.59 5.09 -0.19
C VAL A 125 6.10 5.21 0.08
N ILE A 126 5.42 4.08 0.15
CA ILE A 126 4.03 3.96 0.57
C ILE A 126 3.99 3.53 2.04
N ALA A 127 3.35 4.33 2.89
CA ALA A 127 3.17 4.02 4.30
C ALA A 127 1.99 3.06 4.49
N TRP A 128 2.27 1.81 4.81
CA TRP A 128 1.23 0.80 5.07
C TRP A 128 0.79 0.82 6.54
N ILE A 129 -0.51 0.92 6.76
CA ILE A 129 -1.17 1.00 8.06
C ILE A 129 -2.23 -0.09 8.18
N ASN A 130 -2.25 -0.81 9.31
CA ASN A 130 -3.40 -1.57 9.73
C ASN A 130 -4.27 -0.67 10.64
N PRO A 131 -5.49 -0.29 10.23
CA PRO A 131 -6.22 0.78 10.91
C PRO A 131 -6.79 0.39 12.28
N TYR A 132 -7.24 -0.87 12.46
CA TYR A 132 -8.02 -1.25 13.64
C TYR A 132 -7.29 -2.16 14.63
N ARG A 133 -6.24 -2.84 14.21
CA ARG A 133 -5.58 -3.86 15.02
C ARG A 133 -4.70 -3.24 16.10
N ILE A 134 -4.96 -3.62 17.37
CA ILE A 134 -4.17 -3.21 18.52
C ILE A 134 -3.13 -4.29 18.86
N ARG A 135 -3.57 -5.57 18.90
CA ARG A 135 -2.70 -6.73 19.16
C ARG A 135 -3.22 -7.97 18.42
N THR A 136 -2.32 -8.88 18.12
CA THR A 136 -2.66 -10.21 17.59
C THR A 136 -3.02 -11.22 18.66
N THR A 137 -2.93 -10.87 19.93
CA THR A 137 -3.31 -11.70 21.08
C THR A 137 -4.35 -10.99 21.93
N ASP A 138 -5.15 -11.73 22.69
CA ASP A 138 -6.16 -11.23 23.61
C ASP A 138 -5.61 -10.76 24.97
N LYS A 139 -4.27 -10.74 25.12
CA LYS A 139 -3.61 -10.36 26.37
C LYS A 139 -3.62 -8.84 26.58
N VAL A 140 -4.59 -8.35 27.31
CA VAL A 140 -4.78 -6.92 27.61
C VAL A 140 -3.56 -6.33 28.34
N ASP A 141 -2.90 -7.11 29.20
CA ASP A 141 -1.70 -6.68 29.94
C ASP A 141 -0.50 -6.38 29.02
N SER A 142 -0.56 -6.77 27.75
CA SER A 142 0.46 -6.46 26.75
C SER A 142 0.35 -5.04 26.17
N ILE A 143 -0.72 -4.30 26.49
CA ILE A 143 -0.93 -2.93 25.99
C ILE A 143 -0.16 -1.95 26.87
N SER A 144 0.77 -1.22 26.27
CA SER A 144 1.50 -0.16 26.96
C SER A 144 0.57 0.94 27.47
N LYS A 145 0.90 1.52 28.63
CA LYS A 145 0.21 2.71 29.14
C LYS A 145 0.33 3.94 28.24
N LEU A 146 1.30 3.92 27.33
CA LEU A 146 1.53 4.97 26.34
C LEU A 146 0.67 4.78 25.07
N SER A 147 0.11 3.57 24.86
CA SER A 147 -0.76 3.32 23.72
C SER A 147 -2.07 4.10 23.82
N PRO A 148 -2.57 4.69 22.74
CA PRO A 148 -3.88 5.35 22.72
C PRO A 148 -5.02 4.39 23.08
N ALA A 149 -4.84 3.08 22.90
CA ALA A 149 -5.81 2.06 23.31
C ALA A 149 -5.94 1.92 24.83
N TYR A 150 -4.90 2.24 25.61
CA TYR A 150 -4.88 2.01 27.05
C TYR A 150 -6.02 2.74 27.80
N LYS A 151 -6.30 3.98 27.40
CA LYS A 151 -7.36 4.78 28.03
C LYS A 151 -8.78 4.23 27.82
N TYR A 152 -8.94 3.35 26.82
CA TYR A 152 -10.23 2.75 26.46
C TYR A 152 -10.38 1.32 26.97
N LEU A 153 -9.39 0.78 27.69
CA LEU A 153 -9.50 -0.57 28.24
C LEU A 153 -10.72 -0.70 29.14
N GLY A 154 -11.51 -1.75 28.90
CA GLY A 154 -12.77 -2.01 29.62
C GLY A 154 -13.97 -1.20 29.12
N SER A 155 -13.82 -0.38 28.06
CA SER A 155 -14.91 0.27 27.36
C SER A 155 -15.25 -0.46 26.05
N ASP A 156 -16.37 -0.07 25.43
CA ASP A 156 -16.83 -0.60 24.14
C ASP A 156 -16.09 -0.02 22.91
N VAL A 157 -15.12 0.86 23.12
CA VAL A 157 -14.16 1.31 22.09
C VAL A 157 -13.14 0.20 21.77
N ILE A 158 -12.92 -0.74 22.69
CA ILE A 158 -12.02 -1.88 22.52
C ILE A 158 -12.83 -3.17 22.41
N TYR A 159 -12.54 -3.93 21.38
CA TYR A 159 -13.09 -5.25 21.13
C TYR A 159 -12.01 -6.34 21.23
N ILE A 160 -12.32 -7.41 21.94
CA ILE A 160 -11.38 -8.52 22.19
C ILE A 160 -12.00 -9.82 21.67
N ASN A 161 -11.35 -10.37 20.62
CA ASN A 161 -11.71 -11.68 20.06
C ASN A 161 -10.52 -12.25 19.29
N ASN A 162 -9.80 -13.23 19.87
CA ASN A 162 -8.55 -13.79 19.31
C ASN A 162 -7.50 -12.74 18.92
N GLY A 163 -7.61 -11.54 19.48
CA GLY A 163 -6.83 -10.35 19.27
C GLY A 163 -7.51 -9.17 19.94
N ILE A 164 -6.90 -8.00 19.88
CA ILE A 164 -7.46 -6.76 20.44
C ILE A 164 -7.57 -5.75 19.31
N TYR A 165 -8.75 -5.16 19.16
CA TYR A 165 -9.09 -4.26 18.05
C TYR A 165 -9.81 -3.01 18.56
N PHE A 166 -9.72 -1.93 17.83
CA PHE A 166 -10.63 -0.81 17.98
C PHE A 166 -12.00 -1.16 17.38
N ASN A 167 -13.06 -0.73 18.03
CA ASN A 167 -14.43 -0.87 17.51
C ASN A 167 -14.66 0.14 16.38
N PRO A 168 -14.93 -0.32 15.15
CA PRO A 168 -15.09 0.57 13.99
C PRO A 168 -16.21 1.59 14.12
N SER A 169 -17.30 1.26 14.83
CA SER A 169 -18.47 2.15 14.97
C SER A 169 -18.25 3.33 15.90
N LYS A 170 -17.13 3.38 16.60
CA LYS A 170 -16.85 4.47 17.55
C LYS A 170 -16.22 5.66 16.86
N SER A 171 -16.77 6.84 17.07
CA SER A 171 -16.21 8.09 16.58
C SER A 171 -14.77 8.34 17.08
N GLU A 172 -14.46 7.89 18.31
CA GLU A 172 -13.12 7.93 18.88
C GLU A 172 -12.12 7.11 18.06
N THR A 173 -12.55 5.96 17.53
CA THR A 173 -11.73 5.10 16.64
C THR A 173 -11.46 5.79 15.32
N THR A 174 -12.50 6.27 14.65
CA THR A 174 -12.37 7.01 13.38
C THR A 174 -11.48 8.24 13.54
N HIS A 175 -11.71 9.04 14.60
CA HIS A 175 -10.88 10.20 14.89
C HIS A 175 -9.41 9.83 15.12
N LEU A 176 -9.13 8.77 15.86
CA LEU A 176 -7.76 8.29 16.10
C LEU A 176 -7.06 7.87 14.80
N ILE A 177 -7.77 7.15 13.92
CA ILE A 177 -7.21 6.69 12.64
C ILE A 177 -6.90 7.90 11.75
N VAL A 178 -7.88 8.80 11.56
CA VAL A 178 -7.78 9.98 10.70
C VAL A 178 -6.68 10.92 11.20
N SER A 179 -6.66 11.25 12.51
CA SER A 179 -5.59 12.10 13.09
C SER A 179 -4.20 11.48 12.98
N GLY A 180 -4.11 10.13 13.10
CA GLY A 180 -2.84 9.44 12.93
C GLY A 180 -2.34 9.40 11.47
N VAL A 181 -3.24 9.43 10.49
CA VAL A 181 -2.87 9.61 9.07
C VAL A 181 -2.48 11.07 8.82
N GLU A 182 -3.23 12.03 9.35
CA GLU A 182 -2.90 13.46 9.24
C GLU A 182 -1.52 13.77 9.82
N GLU A 183 -1.21 13.27 11.02
CA GLU A 183 0.13 13.41 11.62
C GLU A 183 1.21 12.84 10.70
N LEU A 184 0.99 11.66 10.12
CA LEU A 184 1.94 11.00 9.23
C LEU A 184 2.22 11.84 7.97
N VAL A 185 1.18 12.27 7.26
CA VAL A 185 1.35 13.00 5.98
C VAL A 185 1.86 14.43 6.18
N LEU A 186 1.64 15.03 7.34
CA LEU A 186 2.18 16.35 7.70
C LEU A 186 3.68 16.30 8.03
N ASN A 187 4.13 15.25 8.70
CA ASN A 187 5.48 15.19 9.25
C ASN A 187 6.46 14.40 8.38
N TYR A 188 5.97 13.50 7.51
CA TYR A 188 6.79 12.62 6.70
C TYR A 188 6.48 12.79 5.22
N LYS A 189 7.52 12.75 4.39
CA LYS A 189 7.41 12.88 2.93
C LYS A 189 7.14 11.52 2.28
N VAL A 190 6.11 10.81 2.76
CA VAL A 190 5.65 9.58 2.12
C VAL A 190 4.90 9.92 0.83
N ASP A 191 5.01 9.07 -0.18
CA ASP A 191 4.38 9.29 -1.49
C ASP A 191 2.92 8.80 -1.51
N GLY A 192 2.57 7.93 -0.58
CA GLY A 192 1.21 7.43 -0.39
C GLY A 192 0.99 6.78 0.96
N VAL A 193 -0.29 6.55 1.25
CA VAL A 193 -0.76 5.77 2.40
C VAL A 193 -1.55 4.58 1.88
N LEU A 194 -1.32 3.40 2.45
CA LEU A 194 -2.02 2.17 2.08
C LEU A 194 -2.65 1.53 3.34
N PHE A 195 -3.94 1.18 3.26
CA PHE A 195 -4.56 0.28 4.22
C PHE A 195 -4.58 -1.15 3.66
N ASP A 196 -4.46 -2.15 4.54
CA ASP A 196 -4.59 -3.56 4.18
C ASP A 196 -6.04 -4.07 4.22
N ASP A 197 -6.24 -5.38 4.27
CA ASP A 197 -7.53 -6.06 4.26
C ASP A 197 -8.17 -6.25 5.66
N TYR A 198 -7.56 -5.73 6.72
CA TYR A 198 -8.04 -5.89 8.09
C TYR A 198 -8.93 -4.73 8.52
N PHE A 199 -10.22 -4.75 8.14
CA PHE A 199 -11.20 -3.73 8.54
C PHE A 199 -12.03 -4.18 9.74
N TYR A 200 -13.16 -4.82 9.52
CA TYR A 200 -14.06 -5.20 10.60
C TYR A 200 -13.59 -6.49 11.28
N PRO A 201 -13.30 -6.47 12.60
CA PRO A 201 -12.79 -7.66 13.29
C PRO A 201 -13.84 -8.75 13.48
N ASP A 202 -15.13 -8.37 13.62
CA ASP A 202 -16.24 -9.28 13.86
C ASP A 202 -17.57 -8.56 13.63
N ASN A 203 -18.59 -9.25 13.11
CA ASN A 203 -19.91 -8.66 12.84
C ASN A 203 -20.67 -8.24 14.10
N GLU A 204 -20.33 -8.76 15.27
CA GLU A 204 -21.00 -8.47 16.54
C GLU A 204 -20.36 -7.34 17.37
N VAL A 205 -19.20 -6.84 16.95
CA VAL A 205 -18.39 -5.87 17.71
C VAL A 205 -19.17 -4.61 18.12
N ASP A 206 -20.14 -4.19 17.34
CA ASP A 206 -20.85 -2.92 17.46
C ASP A 206 -22.39 -3.07 17.55
N MET A 207 -22.89 -4.21 18.01
CA MET A 207 -24.34 -4.44 18.10
C MET A 207 -25.08 -3.38 18.93
N SER A 208 -24.44 -2.86 19.98
CA SER A 208 -25.02 -1.78 20.79
C SER A 208 -25.13 -0.47 20.03
N ASP A 209 -24.13 -0.16 19.19
CA ASP A 209 -24.08 1.05 18.38
C ASP A 209 -25.11 1.00 17.25
N TYR A 210 -25.22 -0.12 16.57
CA TYR A 210 -26.25 -0.36 15.57
C TYR A 210 -27.66 -0.20 16.14
N ASN A 211 -27.93 -0.82 17.31
CA ASN A 211 -29.24 -0.68 17.97
C ASN A 211 -29.52 0.77 18.41
N ASN A 212 -28.51 1.54 18.78
CA ASN A 212 -28.66 2.96 19.09
C ASN A 212 -28.91 3.80 17.83
N TYR A 213 -28.21 3.50 16.74
CA TYR A 213 -28.42 4.13 15.43
C TYR A 213 -29.89 3.99 14.97
N LEU A 214 -30.48 2.80 15.08
CA LEU A 214 -31.88 2.53 14.69
C LEU A 214 -32.93 3.30 15.51
N LYS A 215 -32.60 3.81 16.69
CA LYS A 215 -33.54 4.63 17.49
C LYS A 215 -33.79 6.01 16.91
N SER A 216 -32.84 6.53 16.13
CA SER A 216 -32.83 7.92 15.65
C SER A 216 -32.81 8.03 14.15
N ASN A 217 -32.67 6.92 13.42
CA ASN A 217 -32.50 6.90 11.98
C ASN A 217 -33.47 5.92 11.31
N GLU A 218 -33.63 6.04 10.01
CA GLU A 218 -34.37 5.05 9.23
C GLU A 218 -33.68 3.68 9.30
N TYR A 219 -34.47 2.62 9.11
CA TYR A 219 -33.95 1.26 9.14
C TYR A 219 -32.98 1.01 7.98
N VAL A 220 -31.79 0.51 8.32
CA VAL A 220 -30.84 -0.13 7.41
C VAL A 220 -30.49 -1.51 7.95
N SER A 221 -30.04 -2.44 7.11
CA SER A 221 -29.55 -3.73 7.61
C SER A 221 -28.24 -3.55 8.40
N LYS A 222 -27.91 -4.55 9.23
CA LYS A 222 -26.63 -4.52 9.98
C LYS A 222 -25.43 -4.51 9.05
N GLU A 223 -25.51 -5.26 7.95
CA GLU A 223 -24.47 -5.30 6.91
C GLU A 223 -24.29 -3.93 6.27
N GLN A 224 -25.37 -3.24 5.91
CA GLN A 224 -25.29 -1.90 5.32
C GLN A 224 -24.72 -0.89 6.31
N TYR A 225 -25.14 -0.96 7.58
CA TYR A 225 -24.57 -0.13 8.62
C TYR A 225 -23.04 -0.30 8.75
N ASN A 226 -22.57 -1.54 8.72
CA ASN A 226 -21.13 -1.82 8.81
C ASN A 226 -20.35 -1.30 7.57
N LEU A 227 -20.92 -1.49 6.37
CA LEU A 227 -20.35 -0.96 5.12
C LEU A 227 -20.24 0.57 5.16
N ASP A 228 -21.29 1.23 5.66
CA ASP A 228 -21.34 2.71 5.77
C ASP A 228 -20.29 3.21 6.79
N VAL A 229 -20.16 2.54 7.94
CA VAL A 229 -19.16 2.87 8.97
C VAL A 229 -17.73 2.82 8.41
N ILE A 230 -17.38 1.76 7.69
CA ILE A 230 -16.05 1.65 7.09
C ILE A 230 -15.86 2.65 5.96
N SER A 231 -16.85 2.80 5.08
CA SER A 231 -16.76 3.74 3.95
C SER A 231 -16.64 5.20 4.41
N ASP A 232 -17.29 5.56 5.52
CA ASP A 232 -17.16 6.90 6.10
C ASP A 232 -15.73 7.16 6.63
N MET A 233 -15.13 6.20 7.32
CA MET A 233 -13.72 6.31 7.77
C MET A 233 -12.78 6.39 6.57
N VAL A 234 -12.93 5.55 5.55
CA VAL A 234 -12.12 5.56 4.32
C VAL A 234 -12.20 6.91 3.63
N LYS A 235 -13.41 7.49 3.51
CA LYS A 235 -13.64 8.81 2.91
C LYS A 235 -12.94 9.93 3.68
N GLN A 236 -12.96 9.90 5.02
CA GLN A 236 -12.28 10.88 5.85
C GLN A 236 -10.76 10.80 5.69
N VAL A 237 -10.19 9.58 5.64
CA VAL A 237 -8.76 9.37 5.39
C VAL A 237 -8.35 9.86 4.01
N TYR A 238 -9.16 9.53 2.98
CA TYR A 238 -8.94 10.06 1.63
C TYR A 238 -8.89 11.59 1.60
N SER A 239 -9.84 12.26 2.28
CA SER A 239 -9.87 13.72 2.34
C SER A 239 -8.57 14.30 2.91
N VAL A 240 -8.08 13.74 4.02
CA VAL A 240 -6.80 14.14 4.63
C VAL A 240 -5.63 13.95 3.66
N CYS A 241 -5.51 12.78 3.04
CA CYS A 241 -4.42 12.50 2.10
C CYS A 241 -4.47 13.45 0.89
N SER A 242 -5.65 13.66 0.32
CA SER A 242 -5.88 14.55 -0.82
C SER A 242 -5.52 16.02 -0.50
N GLU A 243 -5.89 16.52 0.69
CA GLU A 243 -5.55 17.88 1.14
C GLU A 243 -4.03 18.10 1.23
N HIS A 244 -3.26 17.04 1.44
CA HIS A 244 -1.80 17.07 1.53
C HIS A 244 -1.08 16.59 0.27
N ASN A 245 -1.79 16.29 -0.82
CA ASN A 245 -1.26 15.76 -2.08
C ASN A 245 -0.50 14.43 -1.91
N VAL A 246 -0.98 13.58 -1.01
CA VAL A 246 -0.48 12.22 -0.78
C VAL A 246 -1.51 11.23 -1.32
N LYS A 247 -1.11 10.25 -2.11
CA LYS A 247 -2.03 9.22 -2.64
C LYS A 247 -2.54 8.33 -1.52
N PHE A 248 -3.82 7.96 -1.58
CA PHE A 248 -4.40 6.98 -0.67
C PHE A 248 -4.93 5.76 -1.42
N GLY A 249 -4.55 4.58 -0.96
CA GLY A 249 -5.01 3.33 -1.53
C GLY A 249 -5.33 2.27 -0.49
N ILE A 250 -5.96 1.20 -0.97
CA ILE A 250 -6.32 0.04 -0.15
C ILE A 250 -5.85 -1.22 -0.84
N SER A 251 -5.25 -2.15 -0.07
CA SER A 251 -4.88 -3.50 -0.51
C SER A 251 -5.83 -4.53 0.11
N PRO A 252 -7.03 -4.73 -0.47
CA PRO A 252 -8.05 -5.62 0.06
C PRO A 252 -7.78 -7.08 -0.30
N ASP A 253 -8.54 -8.01 0.31
CA ASP A 253 -8.58 -9.42 -0.11
C ASP A 253 -8.86 -9.53 -1.61
N GLY A 254 -8.16 -10.41 -2.31
CA GLY A 254 -8.38 -10.65 -3.74
C GLY A 254 -9.79 -11.15 -4.07
N ASN A 255 -10.52 -11.69 -3.10
CA ASN A 255 -11.92 -12.08 -3.23
C ASN A 255 -12.85 -10.91 -2.86
N ILE A 256 -13.49 -10.30 -3.86
CA ILE A 256 -14.41 -9.18 -3.68
C ILE A 256 -15.54 -9.52 -2.69
N ASP A 257 -16.08 -10.75 -2.75
CA ASP A 257 -17.17 -11.15 -1.85
C ASP A 257 -16.70 -11.25 -0.38
N ASN A 258 -15.45 -11.62 -0.12
CA ASN A 258 -14.88 -11.61 1.23
C ASN A 258 -14.80 -10.20 1.80
N ASN A 259 -14.37 -9.23 0.98
CA ASN A 259 -14.31 -7.84 1.38
C ASN A 259 -15.69 -7.34 1.84
N TYR A 260 -16.71 -7.58 1.03
CA TYR A 260 -18.07 -7.14 1.30
C TYR A 260 -18.70 -7.86 2.50
N ASN A 261 -18.61 -9.21 2.52
CA ASN A 261 -19.40 -10.02 3.46
C ASN A 261 -18.71 -10.31 4.79
N LYS A 262 -17.35 -10.21 4.87
CA LYS A 262 -16.61 -10.57 6.09
C LYS A 262 -16.05 -9.38 6.83
N VAL A 263 -15.49 -8.41 6.10
CA VAL A 263 -14.83 -7.24 6.68
C VAL A 263 -15.53 -5.92 6.35
N PHE A 264 -16.67 -5.99 5.67
CA PHE A 264 -17.54 -4.86 5.33
C PHE A 264 -16.80 -3.72 4.59
N ALA A 265 -15.87 -4.10 3.73
CA ALA A 265 -15.14 -3.22 2.83
C ALA A 265 -15.89 -3.14 1.49
N ASP A 266 -16.57 -2.02 1.23
CA ASP A 266 -17.35 -1.82 0.00
C ASP A 266 -16.45 -1.39 -1.16
N VAL A 267 -15.57 -2.32 -1.56
CA VAL A 267 -14.61 -2.08 -2.64
C VAL A 267 -15.27 -1.72 -3.97
N LYS A 268 -16.50 -2.16 -4.21
CA LYS A 268 -17.26 -1.80 -5.43
C LYS A 268 -17.61 -0.32 -5.44
N LYS A 269 -18.08 0.19 -4.30
CA LYS A 269 -18.37 1.61 -4.11
C LYS A 269 -17.08 2.43 -4.23
N TRP A 270 -16.02 2.03 -3.56
CA TRP A 270 -14.76 2.76 -3.56
C TRP A 270 -14.08 2.81 -4.93
N CYS A 271 -14.29 1.77 -5.77
CA CYS A 271 -13.78 1.71 -7.14
C CYS A 271 -14.68 2.41 -8.18
N SER A 272 -15.87 2.89 -7.79
CA SER A 272 -16.82 3.52 -8.70
C SER A 272 -17.13 4.97 -8.39
N GLU A 273 -17.01 5.40 -7.14
CA GLU A 273 -17.32 6.74 -6.68
C GLU A 273 -16.05 7.53 -6.35
N GLU A 274 -16.07 8.83 -6.53
CA GLU A 274 -14.99 9.73 -6.13
C GLU A 274 -14.91 9.88 -4.60
N GLY A 275 -13.72 10.16 -4.09
CA GLY A 275 -13.50 10.55 -2.69
C GLY A 275 -13.26 9.39 -1.73
N TYR A 276 -12.87 8.22 -2.23
CA TYR A 276 -12.53 7.06 -1.41
C TYR A 276 -11.09 6.61 -1.54
N VAL A 277 -10.58 6.43 -2.77
CA VAL A 277 -9.22 5.97 -3.03
C VAL A 277 -8.67 6.57 -4.32
N ASP A 278 -7.35 6.74 -4.42
CA ASP A 278 -6.63 7.06 -5.65
C ASP A 278 -6.21 5.78 -6.39
N PHE A 279 -5.94 4.71 -5.64
CA PHE A 279 -5.58 3.41 -6.20
C PHE A 279 -6.12 2.25 -5.36
N ILE A 280 -6.31 1.12 -6.01
CA ILE A 280 -6.68 -0.14 -5.38
C ILE A 280 -5.64 -1.21 -5.72
N MET A 281 -5.24 -2.01 -4.70
CA MET A 281 -4.18 -3.01 -4.84
C MET A 281 -4.63 -4.36 -4.27
N PRO A 282 -5.57 -5.06 -4.93
CA PRO A 282 -6.09 -6.32 -4.43
C PRO A 282 -4.99 -7.39 -4.30
N GLN A 283 -5.07 -8.18 -3.23
CA GLN A 283 -4.16 -9.28 -2.93
C GLN A 283 -4.54 -10.52 -3.74
N ILE A 284 -4.11 -10.57 -5.00
CA ILE A 284 -4.43 -11.68 -5.91
C ILE A 284 -3.41 -12.83 -5.68
N TYR A 285 -3.55 -13.49 -4.54
CA TYR A 285 -2.67 -14.57 -4.12
C TYR A 285 -3.12 -15.93 -4.66
N TYR A 286 -3.45 -16.00 -5.95
CA TYR A 286 -4.00 -17.16 -6.65
C TYR A 286 -3.20 -17.47 -7.91
N GLY A 287 -2.86 -18.73 -8.14
CA GLY A 287 -2.25 -19.16 -9.39
C GLY A 287 -3.29 -19.22 -10.54
N PHE A 288 -2.80 -19.44 -11.76
CA PHE A 288 -3.64 -19.53 -12.96
C PHE A 288 -4.58 -20.74 -12.95
N TYR A 289 -4.18 -21.83 -12.29
CA TYR A 289 -4.95 -23.09 -12.20
C TYR A 289 -5.69 -23.26 -10.87
N ASN A 290 -5.77 -22.21 -10.04
CA ASN A 290 -6.60 -22.26 -8.86
C ASN A 290 -8.06 -22.47 -9.29
N GLU A 291 -8.67 -23.60 -8.85
CA GLU A 291 -9.99 -24.02 -9.31
C GLU A 291 -11.13 -23.11 -8.84
N THR A 292 -10.92 -22.43 -7.70
CA THR A 292 -11.96 -21.57 -7.11
C THR A 292 -11.83 -20.12 -7.52
N ARG A 293 -10.58 -19.65 -7.69
CA ARG A 293 -10.25 -18.27 -8.05
C ARG A 293 -8.99 -18.25 -8.92
N ALA A 294 -9.14 -18.56 -10.20
CA ALA A 294 -8.03 -18.49 -11.15
C ALA A 294 -7.55 -17.04 -11.30
N PHE A 295 -6.23 -16.84 -11.30
CA PHE A 295 -5.60 -15.52 -11.39
C PHE A 295 -6.24 -14.62 -12.45
N LYS A 296 -6.28 -15.10 -13.71
CA LYS A 296 -6.81 -14.28 -14.83
C LYS A 296 -8.26 -13.85 -14.62
N ALA A 297 -9.12 -14.77 -14.19
CA ALA A 297 -10.54 -14.45 -13.95
C ALA A 297 -10.70 -13.43 -12.81
N THR A 298 -9.83 -13.52 -11.80
CA THR A 298 -9.88 -12.63 -10.64
C THR A 298 -9.41 -11.22 -10.99
N ILE A 299 -8.34 -11.05 -11.77
CA ILE A 299 -7.91 -9.70 -12.20
C ILE A 299 -8.93 -9.06 -13.13
N ASP A 300 -9.59 -9.84 -14.01
CA ASP A 300 -10.67 -9.34 -14.88
C ASP A 300 -11.91 -8.92 -14.06
N GLU A 301 -12.23 -9.66 -12.98
CA GLU A 301 -13.31 -9.28 -12.04
C GLU A 301 -12.99 -7.94 -11.36
N TRP A 302 -11.77 -7.73 -10.88
CA TRP A 302 -11.34 -6.46 -10.29
C TRP A 302 -11.37 -5.30 -11.28
N GLU A 303 -10.87 -5.49 -12.49
CA GLU A 303 -10.99 -4.47 -13.53
C GLU A 303 -12.44 -4.07 -13.80
N SER A 304 -13.37 -5.05 -13.81
CA SER A 304 -14.77 -4.81 -14.13
C SER A 304 -15.53 -3.92 -13.13
N ILE A 305 -15.06 -3.84 -11.88
CA ILE A 305 -15.68 -2.99 -10.85
C ILE A 305 -15.10 -1.57 -10.81
N ILE A 306 -13.96 -1.32 -11.48
CA ILE A 306 -13.37 0.02 -11.57
C ILE A 306 -14.06 0.76 -12.70
N THR A 307 -15.05 1.57 -12.34
CA THR A 307 -15.82 2.38 -13.30
C THR A 307 -15.45 3.86 -13.25
N ASN A 308 -14.67 4.27 -12.28
CA ASN A 308 -14.02 5.58 -12.22
C ASN A 308 -12.60 5.45 -12.81
N ASP A 309 -12.37 6.08 -13.97
CA ASP A 309 -11.11 5.98 -14.72
C ASP A 309 -9.92 6.67 -14.02
N GLU A 310 -10.15 7.48 -12.98
CA GLU A 310 -9.10 8.10 -12.17
C GLU A 310 -8.47 7.12 -11.17
N ILE A 311 -9.09 5.97 -10.92
CA ILE A 311 -8.60 4.98 -9.95
C ILE A 311 -7.60 4.05 -10.61
N GLU A 312 -6.39 4.04 -10.10
CA GLU A 312 -5.29 3.19 -10.56
C GLU A 312 -5.43 1.76 -9.98
N LEU A 313 -5.19 0.74 -10.81
CA LEU A 313 -5.17 -0.66 -10.40
C LEU A 313 -3.75 -1.20 -10.35
N SER A 314 -3.30 -1.57 -9.16
CA SER A 314 -2.06 -2.34 -8.97
C SER A 314 -2.40 -3.73 -8.44
N ILE A 315 -1.63 -4.75 -8.80
CA ILE A 315 -1.91 -6.13 -8.41
C ILE A 315 -0.87 -6.61 -7.39
N ALA A 316 -1.30 -6.96 -6.17
CA ALA A 316 -0.43 -7.59 -5.18
C ALA A 316 -0.32 -9.10 -5.46
N LEU A 317 0.92 -9.59 -5.58
CA LEU A 317 1.28 -10.94 -6.00
C LEU A 317 1.95 -11.73 -4.88
N ALA A 318 1.68 -13.03 -4.81
CA ALA A 318 2.10 -13.93 -3.72
C ALA A 318 3.47 -14.55 -3.98
N PHE A 319 4.54 -13.76 -3.96
CA PHE A 319 5.89 -14.31 -4.17
C PHE A 319 6.28 -15.40 -3.15
N TYR A 320 5.75 -15.33 -1.93
CA TYR A 320 5.99 -16.28 -0.86
C TYR A 320 5.47 -17.71 -1.15
N LYS A 321 4.61 -17.87 -2.17
CA LYS A 321 4.07 -19.17 -2.57
C LYS A 321 5.00 -19.96 -3.50
N ILE A 322 6.04 -19.34 -4.04
CA ILE A 322 6.97 -20.02 -4.97
C ILE A 322 7.61 -21.23 -4.29
N GLY A 323 7.40 -22.40 -4.90
CA GLY A 323 7.85 -23.68 -4.38
C GLY A 323 6.98 -24.30 -3.30
N GLU A 324 5.89 -23.66 -2.91
CA GLU A 324 4.97 -24.13 -1.87
C GLU A 324 3.71 -24.79 -2.46
N ILE A 325 3.08 -25.66 -1.70
CA ILE A 325 1.80 -26.28 -2.07
C ILE A 325 0.67 -25.38 -1.66
N ASP A 326 -0.19 -24.97 -2.59
CA ASP A 326 -1.41 -24.20 -2.29
C ASP A 326 -2.59 -25.16 -2.03
N GLU A 327 -2.78 -25.56 -0.79
CA GLU A 327 -3.84 -26.50 -0.40
C GLU A 327 -5.26 -25.99 -0.72
N TYR A 328 -5.45 -24.68 -0.89
CA TYR A 328 -6.74 -24.08 -1.21
C TYR A 328 -7.04 -24.02 -2.72
N ALA A 329 -6.04 -24.31 -3.56
CA ALA A 329 -6.21 -24.23 -5.02
C ALA A 329 -6.81 -25.51 -5.63
N LYS A 330 -7.15 -26.54 -4.83
CA LYS A 330 -7.70 -27.84 -5.26
C LYS A 330 -6.86 -28.49 -6.37
N SER A 331 -7.39 -28.62 -7.62
CA SER A 331 -6.65 -29.20 -8.74
C SER A 331 -5.38 -28.42 -9.11
N GLY A 332 -5.34 -27.10 -8.84
CA GLY A 332 -4.18 -26.22 -9.05
C GLY A 332 -3.14 -26.25 -7.94
N ARG A 333 -3.29 -27.06 -6.88
CA ARG A 333 -2.48 -27.02 -5.67
C ARG A 333 -0.95 -27.16 -5.86
N LEU A 334 -0.53 -27.80 -6.93
CA LEU A 334 0.88 -28.02 -7.24
C LEU A 334 1.44 -27.02 -8.26
N GLU A 335 0.68 -26.00 -8.62
CA GLU A 335 1.10 -25.03 -9.62
C GLU A 335 2.40 -24.34 -9.22
N TRP A 336 2.46 -23.82 -7.99
CA TRP A 336 3.61 -23.09 -7.45
C TRP A 336 4.86 -23.96 -7.21
N THR A 337 4.70 -25.28 -7.11
CA THR A 337 5.81 -26.24 -7.00
C THR A 337 6.33 -26.73 -8.33
N ASN A 338 5.53 -26.64 -9.40
CA ASN A 338 5.83 -27.23 -10.71
C ASN A 338 6.22 -26.21 -11.77
N ASN A 339 6.07 -24.91 -11.50
CA ASN A 339 6.39 -23.82 -12.43
C ASN A 339 7.31 -22.81 -11.78
N ASP A 340 8.21 -22.26 -12.56
CA ASP A 340 9.24 -21.30 -12.15
C ASP A 340 9.08 -19.93 -12.81
N ASP A 341 7.88 -19.65 -13.34
CA ASP A 341 7.57 -18.44 -14.12
C ASP A 341 6.20 -17.85 -13.81
N ILE A 342 5.63 -18.19 -12.65
CA ILE A 342 4.25 -17.79 -12.29
C ILE A 342 4.14 -16.29 -12.13
N ILE A 343 5.00 -15.68 -11.31
CA ILE A 343 5.01 -14.23 -11.06
C ILE A 343 5.28 -13.47 -12.37
N MET A 344 6.23 -13.94 -13.17
CA MET A 344 6.48 -13.34 -14.49
C MET A 344 5.22 -13.33 -15.35
N ARG A 345 4.51 -14.47 -15.44
CA ARG A 345 3.26 -14.57 -16.22
C ARG A 345 2.13 -13.71 -15.62
N GLU A 346 2.04 -13.61 -14.30
CA GLU A 346 1.06 -12.77 -13.61
C GLU A 346 1.29 -11.29 -13.92
N ILE A 347 2.55 -10.82 -13.91
CA ILE A 347 2.92 -9.46 -14.32
C ILE A 347 2.49 -9.21 -15.78
N ILE A 348 2.84 -10.13 -16.69
CA ILE A 348 2.49 -10.00 -18.11
C ILE A 348 0.98 -9.95 -18.31
N ALA A 349 0.23 -10.79 -17.60
CA ALA A 349 -1.24 -10.81 -17.70
C ALA A 349 -1.87 -9.53 -17.17
N SER A 350 -1.34 -8.99 -16.07
CA SER A 350 -1.83 -7.75 -15.43
C SER A 350 -1.64 -6.51 -16.29
N ARG A 351 -0.55 -6.45 -17.07
CA ARG A 351 -0.25 -5.32 -17.98
C ARG A 351 -1.27 -5.12 -19.10
N ASN A 352 -2.21 -6.06 -19.30
CA ASN A 352 -3.28 -5.94 -20.28
C ASN A 352 -4.56 -5.31 -19.70
N LEU A 353 -4.60 -4.97 -18.42
CA LEU A 353 -5.75 -4.33 -17.78
C LEU A 353 -5.78 -2.83 -18.12
N LYS A 354 -6.99 -2.28 -18.32
CA LYS A 354 -7.20 -0.88 -18.72
C LYS A 354 -6.67 0.12 -17.69
N ASN A 355 -6.97 -0.10 -16.40
CA ASN A 355 -6.59 0.79 -15.31
C ASN A 355 -5.26 0.39 -14.66
N TYR A 356 -4.51 -0.51 -15.28
CA TYR A 356 -3.26 -1.02 -14.73
C TYR A 356 -2.24 0.08 -14.50
N ARG A 357 -1.71 0.12 -13.30
CA ARG A 357 -0.64 1.04 -12.89
C ARG A 357 0.63 0.30 -12.53
N GLY A 358 0.53 -0.92 -11.97
CA GLY A 358 1.69 -1.64 -11.52
C GLY A 358 1.36 -2.92 -10.76
N PHE A 359 2.37 -3.42 -10.08
CA PHE A 359 2.25 -4.62 -9.23
C PHE A 359 3.09 -4.48 -7.97
N ALA A 360 2.76 -5.29 -6.96
CA ALA A 360 3.50 -5.36 -5.72
C ALA A 360 3.78 -6.82 -5.34
N LEU A 361 4.99 -7.14 -4.89
CA LEU A 361 5.35 -8.47 -4.43
C LEU A 361 5.26 -8.58 -2.91
N PHE A 362 4.52 -9.55 -2.42
CA PHE A 362 4.46 -9.89 -1.01
C PHE A 362 5.37 -11.09 -0.75
N ARG A 363 6.54 -10.95 -0.08
CA ARG A 363 7.13 -9.82 0.57
C ARG A 363 8.67 -9.87 0.51
N TYR A 364 9.38 -8.86 0.97
CA TYR A 364 10.80 -8.62 0.84
C TYR A 364 11.69 -9.85 1.16
N ASP A 365 11.51 -10.50 2.30
CA ASP A 365 12.36 -11.62 2.73
C ASP A 365 12.34 -12.81 1.77
N TYR A 366 11.22 -13.07 1.10
CA TYR A 366 11.15 -14.18 0.13
C TYR A 366 11.93 -13.90 -1.17
N ILE A 367 12.26 -12.63 -1.41
CA ILE A 367 12.96 -12.21 -2.62
C ILE A 367 14.45 -11.98 -2.34
N PHE A 368 14.83 -11.48 -1.15
CA PHE A 368 16.20 -11.04 -0.86
C PHE A 368 16.88 -11.83 0.25
N ASN A 369 16.18 -12.70 0.98
CA ASN A 369 16.80 -13.52 1.99
C ASN A 369 17.14 -14.93 1.43
N ASN A 370 18.40 -15.14 1.10
CA ASN A 370 18.89 -16.40 0.52
C ASN A 370 18.59 -17.63 1.40
N GLU A 371 18.38 -17.47 2.70
CA GLU A 371 18.03 -18.59 3.60
C GLU A 371 16.63 -19.14 3.33
N LEU A 372 15.75 -18.36 2.69
CA LEU A 372 14.41 -18.77 2.31
C LEU A 372 14.33 -19.29 0.86
N TYR A 373 15.44 -19.25 0.11
CA TYR A 373 15.44 -19.68 -1.28
C TYR A 373 15.34 -21.19 -1.42
N ASN A 374 14.49 -21.58 -2.36
CA ASN A 374 14.54 -22.90 -2.99
C ASN A 374 14.94 -22.74 -4.46
N GLN A 375 15.07 -23.84 -5.17
CA GLN A 375 15.44 -23.79 -6.60
C GLN A 375 14.43 -23.01 -7.44
N MET A 376 13.15 -23.15 -7.14
CA MET A 376 12.06 -22.45 -7.87
C MET A 376 12.15 -20.94 -7.66
N THR A 377 12.45 -20.48 -6.42
CA THR A 377 12.62 -19.07 -6.10
C THR A 377 13.70 -18.40 -6.97
N MET A 378 14.85 -19.06 -7.12
CA MET A 378 15.96 -18.53 -7.92
C MET A 378 15.59 -18.42 -9.40
N LEU A 379 14.93 -19.43 -9.95
CA LEU A 379 14.47 -19.44 -11.35
C LEU A 379 13.39 -18.40 -11.59
N GLU A 380 12.43 -18.23 -10.67
CA GLU A 380 11.39 -17.21 -10.77
C GLU A 380 11.98 -15.79 -10.77
N ILE A 381 12.97 -15.50 -9.92
CA ILE A 381 13.67 -14.20 -9.91
C ILE A 381 14.33 -13.94 -11.27
N GLU A 382 14.99 -14.96 -11.85
CA GLU A 382 15.61 -14.84 -13.17
C GLU A 382 14.59 -14.65 -14.31
N ASN A 383 13.47 -15.34 -14.23
CA ASN A 383 12.38 -15.20 -15.21
C ASN A 383 11.72 -13.81 -15.08
N MET A 384 11.45 -13.36 -13.85
CA MET A 384 10.89 -12.05 -13.59
C MET A 384 11.77 -10.91 -14.13
N LYS A 385 13.10 -10.99 -13.97
CA LYS A 385 14.05 -10.00 -14.51
C LYS A 385 13.88 -9.77 -16.02
N LYS A 386 13.42 -10.78 -16.79
CA LYS A 386 13.21 -10.66 -18.24
C LYS A 386 12.07 -9.69 -18.61
N VAL A 387 11.19 -9.41 -17.67
CA VAL A 387 10.03 -8.52 -17.87
C VAL A 387 10.13 -7.22 -17.07
N LEU A 388 11.17 -7.07 -16.23
CA LEU A 388 11.47 -5.84 -15.51
C LEU A 388 12.45 -4.91 -16.26
N ASN A 389 13.15 -5.43 -17.25
CA ASN A 389 14.15 -4.69 -18.08
C ASN A 389 13.52 -4.12 -19.34
#